data_dd912e1e2893395cc3688d6e538f89f3
#
_entry.id   dd912e1e2893395cc3688d6e538f89f3
#
_cell.length_a   1.000
_cell.length_b   1.000
_cell.length_c   1.000
_cell.angle_alpha   90.00
_cell.angle_beta   90.00
_cell.angle_gamma   90.00
#
_symmetry.space_group_name_H-M   'P 1'
#
loop_
_entity.id
_entity.type
_entity.pdbx_description
1 polymer ?
#
loop_
_entity_poly.entity_id
_entity_poly.type
_entity_poly.pdbx_seq_one_letter_code
_entity_poly.pdbx_strand_id
1 'polypeptide(L)'
;MTMLIPFAGLAPVPWKNGSGSTTEIAVFPQDADFEAFDWRVSLATIAADGPFSVFPGVERTLVLVDGHGMTLDIDGEPTLVSRAEPVVSFDGESEVMAKLNRGPSTDFNVMTRMDRCYHRFGRRSLDGPSKFLSLIHI
;
A
#
# COMPACT_ATOMS: atom_id res chain seq x y z
N MET A 1 -18.47 7.68 6.79
CA MET A 1 -18.83 7.96 5.40
C MET A 1 -18.33 6.82 4.50
N THR A 2 -19.15 6.35 3.61
CA THR A 2 -18.78 5.34 2.63
C THR A 2 -18.56 6.03 1.28
N MET A 3 -17.45 5.71 0.65
CA MET A 3 -17.09 6.27 -0.65
C MET A 3 -16.89 5.12 -1.65
N LEU A 4 -17.51 5.22 -2.81
CA LEU A 4 -17.31 4.27 -3.89
C LEU A 4 -16.45 4.91 -4.98
N ILE A 5 -15.30 4.31 -5.27
CA ILE A 5 -14.35 4.82 -6.27
C ILE A 5 -14.24 3.80 -7.40
N PRO A 6 -14.69 4.15 -8.63
CA PRO A 6 -14.50 3.26 -9.76
C PRO A 6 -13.02 3.13 -10.13
N PHE A 7 -12.51 1.90 -10.12
CA PHE A 7 -11.11 1.65 -10.44
C PHE A 7 -10.78 1.93 -11.91
N ALA A 8 -11.75 1.71 -12.81
CA ALA A 8 -11.53 1.87 -14.25
C ALA A 8 -11.11 3.29 -14.68
N GLY A 9 -11.45 4.31 -13.89
CA GLY A 9 -11.06 5.70 -14.16
C GLY A 9 -9.70 6.10 -13.60
N LEU A 10 -9.01 5.19 -12.92
CA LEU A 10 -7.73 5.49 -12.29
C LEU A 10 -6.57 5.10 -13.21
N ALA A 11 -5.51 5.89 -13.18
CA ALA A 11 -4.36 5.68 -14.05
C ALA A 11 -3.08 5.44 -13.20
N PRO A 12 -2.26 4.42 -13.55
CA PRO A 12 -0.99 4.22 -12.88
C PRO A 12 0.02 5.29 -13.26
N VAL A 13 0.84 5.67 -12.28
CA VAL A 13 1.95 6.61 -12.47
C VAL A 13 3.25 5.85 -12.27
N PRO A 14 4.13 5.80 -13.27
CA PRO A 14 5.41 5.12 -13.15
C PRO A 14 6.31 5.78 -12.10
N TRP A 15 7.08 4.97 -11.38
CA TRP A 15 8.10 5.48 -10.47
C TRP A 15 9.30 6.00 -11.25
N LYS A 16 9.95 7.03 -10.72
CA LYS A 16 11.11 7.64 -11.37
C LYS A 16 12.27 6.67 -11.58
N ASN A 17 12.44 5.72 -10.66
CA ASN A 17 13.52 4.71 -10.75
C ASN A 17 13.18 3.54 -11.68
N GLY A 18 11.99 3.49 -12.25
CA GLY A 18 11.57 2.44 -13.18
C GLY A 18 11.23 1.10 -12.53
N SER A 19 11.25 0.98 -11.20
CA SER A 19 11.01 -0.30 -10.53
C SER A 19 9.53 -0.61 -10.26
N GLY A 20 8.63 0.29 -10.61
CA GLY A 20 7.20 0.05 -10.41
C GLY A 20 6.33 1.22 -10.81
N SER A 21 5.07 1.12 -10.44
CA SER A 21 4.05 2.15 -10.66
C SER A 21 3.09 2.20 -9.49
N THR A 22 2.41 3.33 -9.32
CA THR A 22 1.39 3.51 -8.29
C THR A 22 0.13 4.07 -8.90
N THR A 23 -1.01 3.47 -8.56
CA THR A 23 -2.34 3.99 -8.86
C THR A 23 -2.93 4.54 -7.57
N GLU A 24 -3.09 5.85 -7.47
CA GLU A 24 -3.71 6.48 -6.33
C GLU A 24 -5.21 6.23 -6.35
N ILE A 25 -5.74 5.67 -5.26
CA ILE A 25 -7.18 5.41 -5.13
C ILE A 25 -7.86 6.59 -4.47
N ALA A 26 -7.30 7.07 -3.36
CA ALA A 26 -7.83 8.22 -2.64
C ALA A 26 -6.73 8.86 -1.78
N VAL A 27 -6.85 10.15 -1.58
CA VAL A 27 -5.93 10.93 -0.74
C VAL A 27 -6.72 12.03 -0.03
N PHE A 28 -6.32 12.36 1.18
CA PHE A 28 -6.93 13.45 1.93
C PHE A 28 -5.84 14.29 2.62
N PRO A 29 -5.88 15.62 2.54
CA PRO A 29 -6.83 16.43 1.76
C PRO A 29 -6.75 16.12 0.28
N GLN A 30 -7.82 16.40 -0.46
CA GLN A 30 -7.88 16.15 -1.89
C GLN A 30 -6.72 16.86 -2.60
N ASP A 31 -6.05 16.14 -3.51
CA ASP A 31 -4.90 16.62 -4.28
C ASP A 31 -3.65 16.92 -3.43
N ALA A 32 -3.59 16.44 -2.18
CA ALA A 32 -2.40 16.60 -1.35
C ALA A 32 -1.21 15.84 -1.94
N ASP A 33 -0.02 16.44 -1.84
CA ASP A 33 1.21 15.78 -2.25
C ASP A 33 1.73 14.83 -1.15
N PHE A 34 2.87 14.17 -1.41
CA PHE A 34 3.45 13.18 -0.49
C PHE A 34 3.85 13.73 0.86
N GLU A 35 4.07 15.03 0.97
CA GLU A 35 4.47 15.67 2.23
C GLU A 35 3.29 16.19 3.04
N ALA A 36 2.13 16.34 2.40
CA ALA A 36 1.01 17.07 2.97
C ALA A 36 -0.24 16.24 3.24
N PHE A 37 -0.31 14.99 2.78
CA PHE A 37 -1.52 14.19 3.00
C PHE A 37 -1.67 13.79 4.47
N ASP A 38 -2.92 13.69 4.91
CA ASP A 38 -3.27 13.09 6.20
C ASP A 38 -3.37 11.57 6.06
N TRP A 39 -3.99 11.11 4.97
CA TRP A 39 -4.05 9.70 4.63
C TRP A 39 -4.08 9.51 3.11
N ARG A 40 -3.63 8.33 2.68
CA ARG A 40 -3.56 7.96 1.27
C ARG A 40 -3.77 6.46 1.09
N VAL A 41 -4.56 6.09 0.10
CA VAL A 41 -4.78 4.70 -0.29
C VAL A 41 -4.39 4.54 -1.75
N SER A 42 -3.60 3.52 -2.04
CA SER A 42 -3.09 3.29 -3.40
C SER A 42 -2.88 1.81 -3.68
N LEU A 43 -2.78 1.48 -4.98
CA LEU A 43 -2.28 0.20 -5.44
C LEU A 43 -0.91 0.43 -6.08
N ALA A 44 0.05 -0.40 -5.72
CA ALA A 44 1.39 -0.33 -6.30
C ALA A 44 1.69 -1.64 -7.01
N THR A 45 2.25 -1.56 -8.22
CA THR A 45 2.84 -2.71 -8.89
C THR A 45 4.34 -2.56 -8.81
N ILE A 46 4.99 -3.53 -8.19
CA ILE A 46 6.44 -3.59 -8.03
C ILE A 46 6.97 -4.55 -9.07
N ALA A 47 7.73 -4.04 -10.03
CA ALA A 47 8.20 -4.81 -11.18
C ALA A 47 9.65 -5.23 -11.08
N ALA A 48 10.42 -4.64 -10.18
CA ALA A 48 11.83 -4.95 -9.96
C ALA A 48 12.20 -4.71 -8.50
N ASP A 49 13.26 -5.37 -8.06
CA ASP A 49 13.82 -5.12 -6.72
C ASP A 49 14.24 -3.66 -6.58
N GLY A 50 14.07 -3.11 -5.40
CA GLY A 50 14.47 -1.73 -5.15
C GLY A 50 13.96 -1.19 -3.83
N PRO A 51 14.40 0.03 -3.48
CA PRO A 51 13.99 0.68 -2.25
C PRO A 51 12.59 1.28 -2.35
N PHE A 52 11.90 1.33 -1.22
CA PHE A 52 10.67 2.10 -1.09
C PHE A 52 11.01 3.54 -0.67
N SER A 53 10.16 4.47 -1.06
CA SER A 53 10.26 5.85 -0.58
C SER A 53 10.02 5.92 0.92
N VAL A 54 10.73 6.83 1.59
CA VAL A 54 10.59 7.08 3.02
C VAL A 54 9.51 8.13 3.24
N PHE A 55 8.62 7.88 4.21
CA PHE A 55 7.53 8.79 4.58
C PHE A 55 7.59 9.08 6.08
N PRO A 56 8.37 10.09 6.51
CA PRO A 56 8.45 10.44 7.92
C PRO A 56 7.10 10.80 8.52
N GLY A 57 6.82 10.28 9.73
CA GLY A 57 5.59 10.55 10.45
C GLY A 57 4.36 9.79 9.94
N VAL A 58 4.55 8.82 9.06
CA VAL A 58 3.48 8.06 8.42
C VAL A 58 3.53 6.61 8.85
N GLU A 59 2.41 6.05 9.27
CA GLU A 59 2.24 4.60 9.43
C GLU A 59 1.75 4.01 8.11
N ARG A 60 2.33 2.86 7.72
CA ARG A 60 2.03 2.19 6.46
C ARG A 60 1.56 0.77 6.71
N THR A 61 0.53 0.37 5.98
CA THR A 61 0.11 -1.03 5.86
C THR A 61 0.13 -1.41 4.38
N LEU A 62 0.81 -2.51 4.08
CA LEU A 62 0.94 -3.04 2.73
C LEU A 62 0.28 -4.42 2.71
N VAL A 63 -0.53 -4.66 1.69
CA VAL A 63 -1.28 -5.92 1.54
C VAL A 63 -1.03 -6.47 0.15
N LEU A 64 -0.51 -7.68 0.07
CA LEU A 64 -0.35 -8.37 -1.21
C LEU A 64 -1.72 -8.73 -1.79
N VAL A 65 -2.00 -8.27 -3.00
CA VAL A 65 -3.27 -8.57 -3.69
C VAL A 65 -3.07 -9.41 -4.95
N ASP A 66 -1.89 -9.39 -5.55
CA ASP A 66 -1.57 -10.20 -6.71
C ASP A 66 -0.06 -10.46 -6.81
N GLY A 67 0.32 -11.56 -7.45
CA GLY A 67 1.71 -11.97 -7.59
C GLY A 67 2.16 -12.96 -6.53
N HIS A 68 3.46 -13.24 -6.48
CA HIS A 68 4.04 -14.24 -5.59
C HIS A 68 4.60 -13.64 -4.29
N GLY A 69 4.53 -12.33 -4.16
CA GLY A 69 5.02 -11.64 -2.98
C GLY A 69 6.48 -11.27 -3.05
N MET A 70 7.00 -10.87 -1.91
CA MET A 70 8.34 -10.32 -1.82
C MET A 70 8.87 -10.46 -0.40
N THR A 71 10.17 -10.29 -0.27
CA THR A 71 10.81 -10.10 1.03
C THR A 71 11.12 -8.63 1.18
N LEU A 72 10.61 -8.02 2.26
CA LEU A 72 10.92 -6.66 2.62
C LEU A 72 11.99 -6.67 3.70
N ASP A 73 13.11 -6.04 3.41
CA ASP A 73 14.09 -5.74 4.45
C ASP A 73 13.69 -4.42 5.06
N ILE A 74 13.22 -4.46 6.29
CA ILE A 74 12.74 -3.28 7.02
C ILE A 74 13.76 -2.98 8.12
N ASP A 75 14.56 -1.94 7.92
CA ASP A 75 15.64 -1.55 8.84
C ASP A 75 16.58 -2.72 9.19
N GLY A 76 16.89 -3.57 8.19
CA GLY A 76 17.75 -4.73 8.37
C GLY A 76 17.03 -6.01 8.77
N GLU A 77 15.72 -5.96 9.03
CA GLU A 77 14.93 -7.14 9.40
C GLU A 77 14.15 -7.67 8.19
N PRO A 78 14.43 -8.90 7.73
CA PRO A 78 13.70 -9.47 6.62
C PRO A 78 12.29 -9.88 7.03
N THR A 79 11.31 -9.46 6.25
CA THR A 79 9.89 -9.77 6.46
C THR A 79 9.32 -10.32 5.16
N LEU A 80 8.84 -11.56 5.19
CA LEU A 80 8.21 -12.16 4.03
C LEU A 80 6.76 -11.72 3.90
N VAL A 81 6.41 -11.21 2.72
CA VAL A 81 5.03 -10.91 2.33
C VAL A 81 4.63 -11.92 1.27
N SER A 82 3.62 -12.73 1.56
CA SER A 82 3.20 -13.83 0.70
C SER A 82 1.68 -14.01 0.74
N ARG A 83 1.17 -14.90 -0.07
CA ARG A 83 -0.27 -15.21 -0.06
C ARG A 83 -0.72 -15.78 1.29
N ALA A 84 0.15 -16.48 2.00
CA ALA A 84 -0.15 -17.02 3.32
C ALA A 84 -0.12 -15.92 4.40
N GLU A 85 0.78 -14.96 4.27
CA GLU A 85 0.91 -13.81 5.17
C GLU A 85 1.00 -12.53 4.37
N PRO A 86 -0.14 -12.03 3.85
CA PRO A 86 -0.12 -10.94 2.87
C PRO A 86 -0.05 -9.53 3.47
N VAL A 87 -0.16 -9.39 4.78
CA VAL A 87 -0.28 -8.07 5.42
C VAL A 87 0.96 -7.76 6.23
N VAL A 88 1.54 -6.59 6.04
CA VAL A 88 2.62 -6.07 6.87
C VAL A 88 2.37 -4.59 7.17
N SER A 89 2.60 -4.21 8.42
CA SER A 89 2.55 -2.80 8.86
C SER A 89 3.93 -2.38 9.35
N PHE A 90 4.32 -1.16 9.01
CA PHE A 90 5.62 -0.63 9.39
C PHE A 90 5.60 0.90 9.41
N ASP A 91 6.59 1.47 10.09
CA ASP A 91 6.80 2.91 10.12
C ASP A 91 7.29 3.38 8.74
N GLY A 92 6.65 4.39 8.19
CA GLY A 92 7.04 4.94 6.90
C GLY A 92 8.41 5.58 6.88
N GLU A 93 8.97 5.91 8.05
CA GLU A 93 10.32 6.42 8.18
C GLU A 93 11.38 5.32 8.05
N SER A 94 11.00 4.06 8.18
CA SER A 94 11.91 2.93 8.03
C SER A 94 12.52 2.85 6.65
N GLU A 95 13.77 2.41 6.58
CA GLU A 95 14.41 2.07 5.32
C GLU A 95 13.95 0.68 4.88
N VAL A 96 13.29 0.62 3.74
CA VAL A 96 12.73 -0.62 3.22
C VAL A 96 13.30 -0.93 1.84
N MET A 97 13.86 -2.11 1.71
CA MET A 97 14.31 -2.65 0.43
C MET A 97 13.44 -3.85 0.05
N ALA A 98 12.80 -3.80 -1.11
CA ALA A 98 11.97 -4.89 -1.60
C ALA A 98 12.75 -5.80 -2.51
N LYS A 99 12.61 -7.10 -2.29
CA LYS A 99 13.14 -8.15 -3.16
C LYS A 99 11.99 -9.06 -3.58
N LEU A 100 11.72 -9.08 -4.88
CA LEU A 100 10.66 -9.90 -5.45
C LEU A 100 11.04 -11.39 -5.38
N ASN A 101 10.07 -12.24 -5.04
CA ASN A 101 10.32 -13.68 -4.98
C ASN A 101 10.22 -14.33 -6.37
N ARG A 102 9.21 -13.92 -7.15
CA ARG A 102 8.98 -14.49 -8.50
C ARG A 102 8.25 -13.48 -9.38
N GLY A 103 8.95 -12.46 -9.86
CA GLY A 103 8.35 -11.50 -10.76
C GLY A 103 7.47 -10.46 -10.07
N PRO A 104 6.69 -9.70 -10.82
CA PRO A 104 5.94 -8.55 -10.31
C PRO A 104 4.95 -8.89 -9.22
N SER A 105 4.74 -7.96 -8.32
CA SER A 105 3.82 -8.04 -7.21
C SER A 105 2.93 -6.79 -7.19
N THR A 106 1.65 -6.97 -6.89
CA THR A 106 0.72 -5.85 -6.74
C THR A 106 0.26 -5.78 -5.29
N ASP A 107 0.38 -4.60 -4.70
CA ASP A 107 0.13 -4.37 -3.30
C ASP A 107 -0.84 -3.23 -3.09
N PHE A 108 -1.75 -3.41 -2.14
CA PHE A 108 -2.62 -2.37 -1.65
C PHE A 108 -1.93 -1.67 -0.49
N ASN A 109 -1.86 -0.35 -0.52
CA ASN A 109 -1.17 0.45 0.48
C ASN A 109 -2.12 1.41 1.18
N VAL A 110 -2.05 1.43 2.50
CA VAL A 110 -2.74 2.41 3.34
C VAL A 110 -1.67 3.17 4.11
N MET A 111 -1.72 4.49 4.02
CA MET A 111 -0.81 5.39 4.72
C MET A 111 -1.59 6.41 5.52
N THR A 112 -1.22 6.59 6.79
CA THR A 112 -1.83 7.59 7.66
C THR A 112 -0.74 8.37 8.39
N ARG A 113 -0.93 9.69 8.49
CA ARG A 113 -0.02 10.55 9.23
C ARG A 113 -0.35 10.43 10.72
N MET A 114 0.62 9.96 11.50
CA MET A 114 0.42 9.53 12.88
C MET A 114 -0.09 10.63 13.83
N ASP A 115 0.24 11.89 13.56
CA ASP A 115 -0.22 13.02 14.37
C ASP A 115 -1.60 13.55 13.96
N ARG A 116 -2.21 12.99 12.91
CA ARG A 116 -3.50 13.44 12.36
C ARG A 116 -4.57 12.38 12.42
N CYS A 117 -4.20 11.12 12.15
CA CYS A 117 -5.17 10.03 12.03
C CYS A 117 -4.49 8.69 12.24
N TYR A 118 -5.29 7.64 12.25
CA TYR A 118 -4.80 6.27 12.30
C TYR A 118 -5.68 5.40 11.42
N HIS A 119 -5.18 4.20 11.09
CA HIS A 119 -5.98 3.23 10.35
C HIS A 119 -5.89 1.85 10.99
N ARG A 120 -6.89 1.04 10.70
CA ARG A 120 -6.91 -0.39 10.96
C ARG A 120 -7.22 -1.11 9.67
N PHE A 121 -6.54 -2.21 9.45
CA PHE A 121 -6.77 -3.05 8.30
C PHE A 121 -7.29 -4.42 8.74
N GLY A 122 -8.36 -4.89 8.09
CA GLY A 122 -8.90 -6.22 8.30
C GLY A 122 -9.22 -6.87 6.97
N ARG A 123 -9.12 -8.20 6.93
CA ARG A 123 -9.48 -9.00 5.77
C ARG A 123 -10.74 -9.78 6.04
N ARG A 124 -11.58 -9.87 5.02
CA ARG A 124 -12.79 -10.67 5.07
C ARG A 124 -12.89 -11.48 3.79
N SER A 125 -13.05 -12.80 3.94
CA SER A 125 -13.38 -13.68 2.82
C SER A 125 -14.88 -13.57 2.53
N LEU A 126 -15.23 -13.45 1.26
CA LEU A 126 -16.61 -13.37 0.83
C LEU A 126 -16.95 -14.62 0.04
N ASP A 127 -18.01 -15.32 0.48
CA ASP A 127 -18.56 -16.47 -0.21
C ASP A 127 -19.82 -16.02 -0.95
N GLY A 128 -19.82 -16.15 -2.28
CA GLY A 128 -20.96 -15.81 -3.11
C GLY A 128 -21.14 -14.31 -3.36
N PRO A 129 -22.29 -13.92 -3.92
CA PRO A 129 -22.54 -12.52 -4.29
C PRO A 129 -22.93 -11.71 -3.06
N SER A 130 -21.97 -11.24 -2.31
CA SER A 130 -22.21 -10.33 -1.19
C SER A 130 -21.65 -8.95 -1.50
N LYS A 131 -22.31 -7.93 -0.96
CA LYS A 131 -21.81 -6.58 -1.07
C LYS A 131 -20.62 -6.41 -0.16
N PHE A 132 -19.52 -6.03 -0.73
CA PHE A 132 -18.30 -5.73 0.00
C PHE A 132 -18.20 -4.23 0.24
N LEU A 133 -17.98 -3.86 1.49
CA LEU A 133 -17.67 -2.51 1.87
C LEU A 133 -16.34 -2.52 2.63
N SER A 134 -15.33 -1.92 2.03
CA SER A 134 -14.09 -1.64 2.74
C SER A 134 -14.23 -0.31 3.46
N LEU A 135 -14.07 -0.33 4.78
CA LEU A 135 -14.17 0.88 5.59
C LEU A 135 -12.79 1.29 6.05
N ILE A 136 -12.41 2.53 5.75
CA ILE A 136 -11.24 3.17 6.30
C ILE A 136 -11.73 4.16 7.34
N HIS A 137 -11.34 3.93 8.59
CA HIS A 137 -11.65 4.84 9.69
C HIS A 137 -10.46 5.75 9.93
N ILE A 138 -10.74 7.00 9.86
CA ILE A 138 -9.72 8.05 9.99
C ILE A 138 -10.07 8.95 11.16
#